data_f7d2a5ba257c5e4285c87c7c8a51d12a
#
_entry.id   f7d2a5ba257c5e4285c87c7c8a51d12a
#
_cell.length_a   1.000
_cell.length_b   1.000
_cell.length_c   1.000
_cell.angle_alpha   90.00
_cell.angle_beta   90.00
_cell.angle_gamma   90.00
#
_symmetry.space_group_name_H-M   'P 1'
#
loop_
_entity.id
_entity.type
_entity.pdbx_description
1 polymer ?
#
loop_
_entity_poly.entity_id
_entity_poly.type
_entity_poly.pdbx_seq_one_letter_code
_entity_poly.pdbx_strand_id
1 'polypeptide(L)'
;MLKVEFETVKKIDNDTKVVRIGDLNVRYSKKYNKYSLSDIISPSGKKTYHWVGIASTQKILTRNPELMISVRFCGTTAYLIDKSLIPIVLLWIDPVVGYNFITYGSFDTERCSEGLLYIVQKPKDFNTKRYKIGRTYNITQRYDSIVNRVKVVFVNDMRAAETELLEKFEKMYGAPTK
;
A
#
# COMPACT_ATOMS: atom_id res chain seq x y z
N MET A 1 4.74 15.87 15.97
CA MET A 1 4.50 15.87 14.52
C MET A 1 5.74 15.32 13.84
N LEU A 2 5.66 14.14 13.25
CA LEU A 2 6.80 13.50 12.58
C LEU A 2 7.28 14.39 11.43
N LYS A 3 8.53 14.83 11.49
CA LYS A 3 9.20 15.49 10.36
C LYS A 3 9.59 14.42 9.34
N VAL A 4 8.65 14.00 8.50
CA VAL A 4 8.97 13.13 7.37
C VAL A 4 9.56 14.00 6.27
N GLU A 5 10.82 13.85 5.99
CA GLU A 5 11.47 14.46 4.83
C GLU A 5 11.39 13.51 3.65
N PHE A 6 10.92 14.02 2.52
CA PHE A 6 10.82 13.22 1.30
C PHE A 6 12.05 13.43 0.43
N GLU A 7 12.71 12.35 0.08
CA GLU A 7 13.86 12.35 -0.81
C GLU A 7 13.48 12.84 -2.21
N THR A 8 14.28 13.74 -2.78
CA THR A 8 14.10 14.18 -4.16
C THR A 8 14.75 13.17 -5.12
N VAL A 9 13.92 12.49 -5.92
CA VAL A 9 14.36 11.49 -6.90
C VAL A 9 14.79 12.16 -8.21
N LYS A 10 13.98 13.14 -8.70
CA LYS A 10 14.19 13.78 -9.99
C LYS A 10 13.62 15.20 -10.00
N LYS A 11 14.34 16.14 -10.60
CA LYS A 11 13.82 17.47 -10.94
C LYS A 11 13.22 17.40 -12.34
N ILE A 12 11.96 17.82 -12.52
CA ILE A 12 11.27 17.84 -13.81
C ILE A 12 11.52 19.21 -14.48
N ASP A 13 11.23 20.29 -13.76
CA ASP A 13 11.43 21.67 -14.17
C ASP A 13 11.74 22.55 -12.94
N ASN A 14 11.65 23.87 -13.08
CA ASN A 14 11.94 24.81 -11.99
C ASN A 14 10.93 24.72 -10.85
N ASP A 15 9.68 24.37 -11.14
CA ASP A 15 8.57 24.36 -10.19
C ASP A 15 8.16 22.94 -9.74
N THR A 16 8.56 21.92 -10.49
CA THR A 16 8.13 20.55 -10.27
C THR A 16 9.31 19.61 -10.05
N LYS A 17 9.23 18.81 -9.02
CA LYS A 17 10.15 17.69 -8.77
C LYS A 17 9.38 16.41 -8.42
N VAL A 18 10.00 15.27 -8.62
CA VAL A 18 9.52 13.99 -8.10
C VAL A 18 10.21 13.74 -6.76
N VAL A 19 9.41 13.41 -5.78
CA VAL A 19 9.87 13.00 -4.45
C VAL A 19 9.46 11.56 -4.21
N ARG A 20 10.26 10.86 -3.42
CA ARG A 20 9.93 9.50 -2.98
C ARG A 20 9.14 9.56 -1.69
N ILE A 21 7.99 8.88 -1.71
CA ILE A 21 7.13 8.69 -0.55
C ILE A 21 6.95 7.18 -0.39
N GLY A 22 7.83 6.52 0.36
CA GLY A 22 7.97 5.06 0.35
C GLY A 22 8.36 4.56 -1.03
N ASP A 23 7.58 3.63 -1.58
CA ASP A 23 7.78 3.11 -2.94
C ASP A 23 7.11 3.99 -4.02
N LEU A 24 6.42 5.04 -3.61
CA LEU A 24 5.72 5.93 -4.54
C LEU A 24 6.62 7.07 -5.02
N ASN A 25 6.63 7.27 -6.33
CA ASN A 25 7.22 8.46 -6.94
C ASN A 25 6.12 9.50 -7.17
N VAL A 26 6.13 10.57 -6.37
CA VAL A 26 5.07 11.57 -6.31
C VAL A 26 5.58 12.93 -6.78
N ARG A 27 4.87 13.53 -7.72
CA ARG A 27 5.16 14.91 -8.15
C ARG A 27 4.84 15.90 -7.04
N TYR A 28 5.77 16.76 -6.78
CA TYR A 28 5.66 17.87 -5.84
C TYR A 28 5.80 19.18 -6.60
N SER A 29 4.84 20.06 -6.44
CA SER A 29 4.88 21.42 -6.99
C SER A 29 5.43 22.40 -5.96
N LYS A 30 6.56 23.02 -6.27
CA LYS A 30 7.17 24.07 -5.44
C LYS A 30 6.28 25.32 -5.39
N LYS A 31 5.69 25.69 -6.54
CA LYS A 31 4.81 26.86 -6.67
C LYS A 31 3.65 26.81 -5.68
N TYR A 32 3.05 25.64 -5.51
CA TYR A 32 1.89 25.47 -4.63
C TYR A 32 2.24 24.85 -3.28
N ASN A 33 3.47 24.38 -3.10
CA ASN A 33 3.92 23.60 -1.94
C ASN A 33 3.00 22.38 -1.68
N LYS A 34 2.68 21.62 -2.75
CA LYS A 34 1.69 20.54 -2.70
C LYS A 34 2.10 19.32 -3.53
N TYR A 35 1.52 18.19 -3.23
CA TYR A 35 1.81 16.88 -3.78
C TYR A 35 0.68 16.42 -4.70
N SER A 36 1.02 15.73 -5.79
CA SER A 36 0.05 15.17 -6.72
C SER A 36 -0.76 14.05 -6.07
N LEU A 37 -2.06 14.26 -5.89
CA LEU A 37 -2.96 13.27 -5.31
C LEU A 37 -3.10 12.04 -6.23
N SER A 38 -3.10 12.24 -7.55
CA SER A 38 -3.20 11.14 -8.51
C SER A 38 -2.00 10.20 -8.44
N ASP A 39 -0.79 10.74 -8.22
CA ASP A 39 0.41 9.90 -8.14
C ASP A 39 0.42 9.02 -6.88
N ILE A 40 -0.26 9.46 -5.81
CA ILE A 40 -0.42 8.68 -4.58
C ILE A 40 -1.49 7.59 -4.75
N ILE A 41 -2.61 7.91 -5.40
CA ILE A 41 -3.78 7.01 -5.48
C ILE A 41 -3.66 5.99 -6.61
N SER A 42 -3.20 6.42 -7.80
CA SER A 42 -3.24 5.59 -9.02
C SER A 42 -2.57 4.22 -8.90
N PRO A 43 -1.42 4.08 -8.20
CA PRO A 43 -0.79 2.78 -8.03
C PRO A 43 -1.66 1.74 -7.31
N SER A 44 -2.63 2.18 -6.50
CA SER A 44 -3.60 1.29 -5.82
C SER A 44 -4.75 0.82 -6.73
N GLY A 45 -4.83 1.31 -7.97
CA GLY A 45 -5.96 1.07 -8.88
C GLY A 45 -7.23 1.87 -8.54
N LYS A 46 -7.23 2.63 -7.45
CA LYS A 46 -8.36 3.48 -7.04
C LYS A 46 -8.38 4.79 -7.85
N LYS A 47 -9.53 5.47 -7.83
CA LYS A 47 -9.72 6.74 -8.55
C LYS A 47 -9.74 7.93 -7.58
N THR A 48 -9.07 9.00 -7.96
CA THR A 48 -8.95 10.23 -7.16
C THR A 48 -10.30 10.81 -6.75
N TYR A 49 -11.28 10.82 -7.67
CA TYR A 49 -12.60 11.37 -7.38
C TYR A 49 -13.39 10.57 -6.32
N HIS A 50 -13.09 9.29 -6.14
CA HIS A 50 -13.70 8.51 -5.05
C HIS A 50 -13.26 9.04 -3.69
N TRP A 51 -11.96 9.31 -3.50
CA TRP A 51 -11.47 9.86 -2.24
C TRP A 51 -11.99 11.27 -2.00
N VAL A 52 -11.95 12.12 -3.03
CA VAL A 52 -12.45 13.50 -2.95
C VAL A 52 -13.94 13.54 -2.62
N GLY A 53 -14.73 12.58 -3.13
CA GLY A 53 -16.19 12.50 -2.92
C GLY A 53 -16.62 11.95 -1.55
N ILE A 54 -15.69 11.45 -0.72
CA ILE A 54 -16.02 10.92 0.62
C ILE A 54 -16.50 12.05 1.53
N ALA A 55 -17.62 11.86 2.22
CA ALA A 55 -18.22 12.88 3.08
C ALA A 55 -17.27 13.41 4.17
N SER A 56 -16.43 12.53 4.77
CA SER A 56 -15.41 12.94 5.74
C SER A 56 -14.29 13.77 5.10
N THR A 57 -13.85 13.41 3.88
CA THR A 57 -12.89 14.19 3.10
C THR A 57 -13.45 15.58 2.80
N GLN A 58 -14.69 15.64 2.33
CA GLN A 58 -15.37 16.93 2.06
C GLN A 58 -15.48 17.81 3.30
N LYS A 59 -15.79 17.24 4.47
CA LYS A 59 -15.81 18.00 5.74
C LYS A 59 -14.45 18.58 6.08
N ILE A 60 -13.37 17.84 5.87
CA ILE A 60 -11.99 18.33 6.09
C ILE A 60 -11.68 19.48 5.14
N LEU A 61 -11.94 19.29 3.84
CA LEU A 61 -11.61 20.27 2.80
C LEU A 61 -12.47 21.53 2.89
N THR A 62 -13.73 21.42 3.30
CA THR A 62 -14.59 22.59 3.53
C THR A 62 -14.09 23.46 4.69
N ARG A 63 -13.54 22.84 5.74
CA ARG A 63 -12.98 23.56 6.88
C ARG A 63 -11.58 24.11 6.63
N ASN A 64 -10.84 23.50 5.70
CA ASN A 64 -9.44 23.82 5.41
C ASN A 64 -9.23 23.78 3.88
N PRO A 65 -9.78 24.77 3.15
CA PRO A 65 -9.76 24.74 1.67
C PRO A 65 -8.34 24.84 1.10
N GLU A 66 -7.39 25.37 1.88
CA GLU A 66 -5.99 25.50 1.50
C GLU A 66 -5.26 24.14 1.42
N LEU A 67 -5.81 23.09 2.01
CA LEU A 67 -5.16 21.76 2.01
C LEU A 67 -5.19 21.07 0.65
N MET A 68 -6.13 21.44 -0.22
CA MET A 68 -6.21 20.89 -1.57
C MET A 68 -6.54 21.98 -2.58
N ILE A 69 -5.84 21.93 -3.72
CA ILE A 69 -6.16 22.79 -4.87
C ILE A 69 -6.42 21.92 -6.09
N SER A 70 -7.29 22.40 -6.97
CA SER A 70 -7.48 21.84 -8.30
C SER A 70 -6.75 22.68 -9.32
N VAL A 71 -5.96 22.04 -10.18
CA VAL A 71 -5.24 22.71 -11.26
C VAL A 71 -5.68 22.09 -12.58
N ARG A 72 -6.04 22.92 -13.55
CA ARG A 72 -6.34 22.45 -14.90
C ARG A 72 -5.04 22.33 -15.70
N PHE A 73 -4.77 21.13 -16.20
CA PHE A 73 -3.63 20.89 -17.06
C PHE A 73 -4.08 20.11 -18.31
N CYS A 74 -3.89 20.69 -19.49
CA CYS A 74 -4.29 20.09 -20.78
C CYS A 74 -5.71 19.50 -20.79
N GLY A 75 -6.70 20.26 -20.28
CA GLY A 75 -8.10 19.81 -20.22
C GLY A 75 -8.46 18.86 -19.09
N THR A 76 -7.48 18.34 -18.36
CA THR A 76 -7.69 17.43 -17.24
C THR A 76 -7.53 18.15 -15.89
N THR A 77 -8.41 17.87 -14.95
CA THR A 77 -8.29 18.39 -13.59
C THR A 77 -7.33 17.53 -12.78
N ALA A 78 -6.24 18.13 -12.32
CA ALA A 78 -5.30 17.52 -11.37
C ALA A 78 -5.54 18.10 -9.97
N TYR A 79 -5.55 17.24 -8.97
CA TYR A 79 -5.64 17.65 -7.57
C TYR A 79 -4.27 17.59 -6.92
N LEU A 80 -3.91 18.69 -6.26
CA LEU A 80 -2.70 18.80 -5.47
C LEU A 80 -3.08 18.96 -4.00
N ILE A 81 -2.46 18.17 -3.13
CA ILE A 81 -2.77 18.14 -1.69
C ILE A 81 -1.60 18.58 -0.84
N ASP A 82 -1.91 19.12 0.32
CA ASP A 82 -0.94 19.41 1.36
C ASP A 82 -0.33 18.11 1.94
N LYS A 83 0.87 18.22 2.46
CA LYS A 83 1.59 17.10 3.09
C LYS A 83 0.78 16.45 4.22
N SER A 84 0.02 17.23 4.97
CA SER A 84 -0.80 16.76 6.09
C SER A 84 -1.93 15.81 5.68
N LEU A 85 -2.38 15.87 4.42
CA LEU A 85 -3.40 14.95 3.91
C LEU A 85 -2.85 13.60 3.44
N ILE A 86 -1.55 13.49 3.21
CA ILE A 86 -0.93 12.24 2.72
C ILE A 86 -1.26 11.05 3.63
N PRO A 87 -1.11 11.13 4.96
CA PRO A 87 -1.45 10.01 5.85
C PRO A 87 -2.91 9.57 5.72
N ILE A 88 -3.83 10.52 5.56
CA ILE A 88 -5.27 10.26 5.44
C ILE A 88 -5.59 9.55 4.12
N VAL A 89 -4.95 9.98 3.03
CA VAL A 89 -5.07 9.32 1.71
C VAL A 89 -4.55 7.90 1.78
N LEU A 90 -3.40 7.70 2.42
CA LEU A 90 -2.80 6.38 2.57
C LEU A 90 -3.66 5.44 3.41
N LEU A 91 -4.22 5.91 4.53
CA LEU A 91 -5.18 5.14 5.35
C LEU A 91 -6.39 4.70 4.53
N TRP A 92 -6.86 5.53 3.61
CA TRP A 92 -7.97 5.18 2.72
C TRP A 92 -7.56 4.18 1.63
N ILE A 93 -6.34 4.28 1.12
CA ILE A 93 -5.80 3.36 0.12
C ILE A 93 -5.60 1.98 0.75
N ASP A 94 -4.84 1.95 1.82
CA ASP A 94 -4.52 0.76 2.62
C ASP A 94 -4.30 1.20 4.07
N PRO A 95 -5.18 0.78 5.01
CA PRO A 95 -5.08 1.14 6.41
C PRO A 95 -3.73 0.78 7.05
N VAL A 96 -3.12 -0.32 6.61
CA VAL A 96 -1.83 -0.79 7.12
C VAL A 96 -0.71 0.15 6.70
N VAL A 97 -0.66 0.49 5.41
CA VAL A 97 0.32 1.45 4.86
C VAL A 97 0.15 2.82 5.53
N GLY A 98 -1.09 3.28 5.68
CA GLY A 98 -1.37 4.57 6.32
C GLY A 98 -0.98 4.61 7.80
N TYR A 99 -1.26 3.54 8.55
CA TYR A 99 -0.85 3.39 9.94
C TYR A 99 0.67 3.42 10.09
N ASN A 100 1.38 2.68 9.26
CA ASN A 100 2.85 2.64 9.28
C ASN A 100 3.46 4.00 8.97
N PHE A 101 2.91 4.69 8.00
CA PHE A 101 3.36 6.05 7.69
C PHE A 101 3.16 7.01 8.86
N ILE A 102 2.02 6.95 9.55
CA ILE A 102 1.73 7.80 10.70
C ILE A 102 2.65 7.46 11.87
N THR A 103 2.86 6.18 12.13
CA THR A 103 3.54 5.71 13.35
C THR A 103 5.05 5.76 13.21
N TYR A 104 5.56 5.37 12.04
CA TYR A 104 7.01 5.18 11.84
C TYR A 104 7.61 6.15 10.82
N GLY A 105 6.80 6.96 10.16
CA GLY A 105 7.24 7.84 9.06
C GLY A 105 7.71 7.07 7.81
N SER A 106 7.41 5.79 7.76
CA SER A 106 7.87 4.85 6.74
C SER A 106 6.67 4.23 6.03
N PHE A 107 6.80 4.03 4.72
CA PHE A 107 5.90 3.21 3.92
C PHE A 107 6.25 1.73 3.98
N ASP A 108 7.15 1.38 4.85
CA ASP A 108 7.59 0.02 4.98
C ASP A 108 6.39 -0.87 5.32
N THR A 109 5.79 -1.41 4.26
CA THR A 109 4.79 -2.47 4.36
C THR A 109 5.40 -3.71 5.02
N GLU A 110 6.75 -3.74 5.13
CA GLU A 110 7.48 -4.80 5.77
C GLU A 110 7.40 -4.74 7.30
N ARG A 111 7.11 -3.57 7.88
CA ARG A 111 6.99 -3.40 9.35
C ARG A 111 5.61 -3.69 9.93
N CYS A 112 4.56 -3.70 9.13
CA CYS A 112 3.29 -4.34 9.52
C CYS A 112 3.24 -5.74 8.93
N SER A 113 4.11 -6.53 9.41
CA SER A 113 4.27 -7.91 9.00
C SER A 113 3.34 -8.88 9.74
N GLU A 114 2.51 -8.36 10.64
CA GLU A 114 1.50 -9.17 11.33
C GLU A 114 0.43 -9.63 10.35
N GLY A 115 0.09 -10.90 10.42
CA GLY A 115 -0.95 -11.46 9.59
C GLY A 115 -0.94 -12.99 9.58
N LEU A 116 -1.49 -13.55 8.52
CA LEU A 116 -1.68 -14.99 8.41
C LEU A 116 -0.68 -15.61 7.45
N LEU A 117 0.07 -16.57 7.95
CA LEU A 117 0.80 -17.53 7.15
C LEU A 117 -0.09 -18.76 6.93
N TYR A 118 -0.18 -19.23 5.71
CA TYR A 118 -1.06 -20.35 5.39
C TYR A 118 -0.40 -21.42 4.53
N ILE A 119 -0.84 -22.66 4.75
CA ILE A 119 -0.58 -23.81 3.90
C ILE A 119 -1.95 -24.31 3.43
N VAL A 120 -2.17 -24.35 2.12
CA VAL A 120 -3.44 -24.79 1.52
C VAL A 120 -3.21 -25.75 0.36
N GLN A 121 -4.21 -26.60 0.10
CA GLN A 121 -4.34 -27.34 -1.15
C GLN A 121 -5.44 -26.70 -1.99
N LYS A 122 -5.17 -26.48 -3.27
CA LYS A 122 -6.20 -26.08 -4.26
C LYS A 122 -7.01 -27.29 -4.68
N PRO A 123 -8.26 -27.11 -5.17
CA PRO A 123 -9.09 -28.23 -5.62
C PRO A 123 -8.41 -29.17 -6.62
N LYS A 124 -7.64 -28.63 -7.54
CA LYS A 124 -6.88 -29.41 -8.54
C LYS A 124 -5.75 -30.26 -7.95
N ASP A 125 -5.32 -29.93 -6.73
CA ASP A 125 -4.21 -30.59 -6.05
C ASP A 125 -4.71 -31.52 -4.92
N PHE A 126 -6.06 -31.64 -4.74
CA PHE A 126 -6.63 -32.59 -3.79
C PHE A 126 -6.19 -34.02 -4.18
N ASN A 127 -5.88 -34.82 -3.17
CA ASN A 127 -5.30 -36.17 -3.33
C ASN A 127 -3.86 -36.21 -3.88
N THR A 128 -3.18 -35.08 -3.96
CA THR A 128 -1.75 -35.02 -4.26
C THR A 128 -0.96 -34.57 -3.03
N LYS A 129 0.37 -34.60 -3.10
CA LYS A 129 1.25 -34.02 -2.07
C LYS A 129 1.66 -32.58 -2.38
N ARG A 130 0.85 -31.87 -3.19
CA ARG A 130 1.13 -30.48 -3.59
C ARG A 130 0.39 -29.51 -2.70
N TYR A 131 1.12 -28.58 -2.14
CA TYR A 131 0.61 -27.54 -1.25
C TYR A 131 1.08 -26.17 -1.72
N LYS A 132 0.29 -25.15 -1.42
CA LYS A 132 0.69 -23.75 -1.58
C LYS A 132 0.93 -23.15 -0.20
N ILE A 133 2.12 -22.62 -0.01
CA ILE A 133 2.48 -21.77 1.12
C ILE A 133 2.32 -20.31 0.67
N GLY A 134 1.90 -19.46 1.57
CA GLY A 134 1.81 -18.03 1.30
C GLY A 134 1.34 -17.24 2.51
N ARG A 135 1.25 -15.94 2.32
CA ARG A 135 0.86 -15.00 3.36
C ARG A 135 -0.31 -14.14 2.91
N THR A 136 -1.12 -13.70 3.87
CA THR A 136 -2.23 -12.77 3.64
C THR A 136 -2.68 -12.12 4.93
N TYR A 137 -3.25 -10.92 4.84
CA TYR A 137 -3.96 -10.29 5.96
C TYR A 137 -5.36 -10.86 6.15
N ASN A 138 -5.97 -11.36 5.07
CA ASN A 138 -7.32 -11.90 5.11
C ASN A 138 -7.41 -13.16 4.24
N ILE A 139 -7.50 -14.33 4.90
CA ILE A 139 -7.56 -15.62 4.21
C ILE A 139 -8.89 -15.82 3.46
N THR A 140 -9.97 -15.28 3.96
CA THR A 140 -11.30 -15.41 3.34
C THR A 140 -11.38 -14.59 2.05
N GLN A 141 -10.80 -13.38 2.06
CA GLN A 141 -10.73 -12.54 0.86
C GLN A 141 -9.74 -13.08 -0.18
N ARG A 142 -8.68 -13.77 0.27
CA ARG A 142 -7.68 -14.39 -0.61
C ARG A 142 -8.19 -15.65 -1.30
N TYR A 143 -9.09 -16.36 -0.64
CA TYR A 143 -9.68 -17.62 -1.10
C TYR A 143 -11.18 -17.59 -0.87
N ASP A 144 -11.90 -17.10 -1.85
CA ASP A 144 -13.37 -17.17 -1.98
C ASP A 144 -13.85 -18.53 -2.52
N SER A 145 -12.91 -19.36 -3.02
CA SER A 145 -13.15 -20.71 -3.52
C SER A 145 -12.82 -21.78 -2.47
N ILE A 146 -13.38 -22.95 -2.65
CA ILE A 146 -13.12 -24.13 -1.82
C ILE A 146 -11.63 -24.48 -1.89
N VAL A 147 -10.95 -24.37 -0.76
CA VAL A 147 -9.58 -24.86 -0.58
C VAL A 147 -9.52 -25.71 0.67
N ASN A 148 -8.73 -26.77 0.64
CA ASN A 148 -8.41 -27.50 1.85
C ASN A 148 -7.38 -26.68 2.66
N ARG A 149 -7.81 -26.15 3.80
CA ARG A 149 -6.95 -25.38 4.70
C ARG A 149 -6.21 -26.33 5.63
N VAL A 150 -4.98 -26.65 5.27
CA VAL A 150 -4.15 -27.55 6.07
C VAL A 150 -3.69 -26.87 7.35
N LYS A 151 -3.21 -25.63 7.26
CA LYS A 151 -2.82 -24.81 8.41
C LYS A 151 -2.91 -23.32 8.09
N VAL A 152 -3.36 -22.57 9.09
CA VAL A 152 -3.33 -21.10 9.09
C VAL A 152 -2.84 -20.66 10.45
N VAL A 153 -1.81 -19.81 10.49
CA VAL A 153 -1.19 -19.33 11.72
C VAL A 153 -1.06 -17.81 11.64
N PHE A 154 -1.42 -17.13 12.74
CA PHE A 154 -1.09 -15.71 12.90
C PHE A 154 0.39 -15.58 13.24
N VAL A 155 1.07 -14.63 12.60
CA VAL A 155 2.50 -14.35 12.79
C VAL A 155 2.74 -12.85 12.86
N ASN A 156 3.73 -12.43 13.64
CA ASN A 156 4.09 -11.03 13.81
C ASN A 156 4.93 -10.49 12.65
N ASP A 157 5.57 -11.37 11.88
CA ASP A 157 6.31 -11.05 10.66
C ASP A 157 6.04 -12.10 9.59
N MET A 158 5.06 -11.80 8.73
CA MET A 158 4.67 -12.71 7.65
C MET A 158 5.78 -12.99 6.64
N ARG A 159 6.66 -12.02 6.39
CA ARG A 159 7.74 -12.17 5.40
C ARG A 159 8.85 -13.06 5.95
N ALA A 160 9.33 -12.74 7.16
CA ALA A 160 10.35 -13.55 7.82
C ALA A 160 9.85 -14.96 8.03
N ALA A 161 8.61 -15.14 8.53
CA ALA A 161 8.02 -16.46 8.76
C ALA A 161 7.80 -17.26 7.45
N GLU A 162 7.38 -16.60 6.35
CA GLU A 162 7.26 -17.26 5.04
C GLU A 162 8.62 -17.71 4.53
N THR A 163 9.64 -16.85 4.59
CA THR A 163 11.01 -17.16 4.16
C THR A 163 11.57 -18.32 4.95
N GLU A 164 11.50 -18.26 6.28
CA GLU A 164 11.98 -19.34 7.17
C GLU A 164 11.27 -20.67 6.88
N LEU A 165 9.95 -20.62 6.66
CA LEU A 165 9.16 -21.81 6.34
C LEU A 165 9.56 -22.41 4.99
N LEU A 166 9.73 -21.59 3.96
CA LEU A 166 10.17 -22.03 2.64
C LEU A 166 11.56 -22.64 2.67
N GLU A 167 12.51 -22.04 3.37
CA GLU A 167 13.86 -22.59 3.55
C GLU A 167 13.85 -23.95 4.26
N LYS A 168 13.01 -24.10 5.29
CA LYS A 168 12.84 -25.40 5.98
C LYS A 168 12.24 -26.45 5.06
N PHE A 169 11.23 -26.08 4.27
CA PHE A 169 10.63 -27.00 3.30
C PHE A 169 11.61 -27.39 2.20
N GLU A 170 12.39 -26.45 1.68
CA GLU A 170 13.42 -26.73 0.67
C GLU A 170 14.49 -27.71 1.18
N LYS A 171 14.94 -27.52 2.42
CA LYS A 171 15.90 -28.43 3.06
C LYS A 171 15.35 -29.85 3.25
N MET A 172 14.05 -29.99 3.54
CA MET A 172 13.43 -31.29 3.82
C MET A 172 12.92 -32.02 2.57
N TYR A 173 12.48 -31.29 1.56
CA TYR A 173 11.72 -31.86 0.43
C TYR A 173 12.26 -31.45 -0.96
N GLY A 174 13.33 -30.66 -1.01
CA GLY A 174 13.88 -30.11 -2.24
C GLY A 174 13.20 -28.80 -2.69
N ALA A 175 13.76 -28.19 -3.73
CA ALA A 175 13.31 -26.89 -4.21
C ALA A 175 11.83 -26.90 -4.66
N PRO A 176 11.07 -25.82 -4.39
CA PRO A 176 9.67 -25.73 -4.79
C PRO A 176 9.53 -25.74 -6.32
N THR A 177 8.62 -26.56 -6.82
CA THR A 177 8.26 -26.54 -8.24
C THR A 177 7.43 -25.27 -8.56
N LYS A 178 7.83 -24.56 -9.60
CA LYS A 178 7.11 -23.35 -10.11
C LYS A 178 5.72 -23.65 -10.61
#